data_2c1cecff7385e8c168c9a67a4a4929d5
#
_entry.id   2c1cecff7385e8c168c9a67a4a4929d5
#
_cell.length_a   1.000
_cell.length_b   1.000
_cell.length_c   1.000
_cell.angle_alpha   90.00
_cell.angle_beta   90.00
_cell.angle_gamma   90.00
#
_symmetry.space_group_name_H-M   'P 1'
#
loop_
_entity.id
_entity.type
_entity.pdbx_description
1 polymer ?
#
loop_
_entity_poly.entity_id
_entity_poly.type
_entity_poly.pdbx_seq_one_letter_code
_entity_poly.pdbx_strand_id
1 'polypeptide(L)'
;LQQVQAVKAHLIPLYPEFELNIVPAMTYGNPGIDALLQQLSKQHQDHLILLPLFPQYSATSTAPLYDALAKWIPQQRSLPGLSIIRDYYQHPLFIQSLAQSVREYQAMHGQPEKLLMSFHGIPQPYADKGDPYADRCRVTAQLLAEALGLKADQWAISFQSRFGKQEWVKPYTDALLHEWASQGVNSVQVMSPAFSADCLETLEELAVENAALFAEAGGGSYSYIPALNARADHLQLLNALLQANLDALKHTLAH
;
A
#
# COMPACT_ATOMS: atom_id res chain seq x y z
N LEU A 1 8.35 -3.68 -10.86
CA LEU A 1 9.74 -3.54 -11.35
C LEU A 1 10.13 -2.07 -11.63
N GLN A 2 9.24 -1.25 -12.22
CA GLN A 2 9.51 0.16 -12.52
C GLN A 2 9.88 0.98 -11.26
N GLN A 3 9.17 0.79 -10.15
CA GLN A 3 9.48 1.44 -8.86
C GLN A 3 10.92 1.15 -8.42
N VAL A 4 11.35 -0.11 -8.47
CA VAL A 4 12.71 -0.51 -8.08
C VAL A 4 13.77 0.16 -8.96
N GLN A 5 13.55 0.21 -10.28
CA GLN A 5 14.50 0.87 -11.21
C GLN A 5 14.61 2.38 -10.94
N ALA A 6 13.48 3.03 -10.69
CA ALA A 6 13.47 4.46 -10.38
C ALA A 6 14.15 4.78 -9.04
N VAL A 7 13.90 3.95 -8.01
CA VAL A 7 14.56 4.09 -6.70
C VAL A 7 16.07 3.87 -6.82
N LYS A 8 16.53 2.86 -7.59
CA LYS A 8 17.96 2.66 -7.89
C LYS A 8 18.59 3.89 -8.53
N ALA A 9 17.96 4.39 -9.60
CA ALA A 9 18.48 5.53 -10.34
C ALA A 9 18.60 6.79 -9.48
N HIS A 10 17.75 6.92 -8.47
CA HIS A 10 17.77 8.06 -7.54
C HIS A 10 18.78 7.86 -6.41
N LEU A 11 18.77 6.73 -5.71
CA LEU A 11 19.53 6.56 -4.47
C LEU A 11 21.01 6.25 -4.69
N ILE A 12 21.36 5.43 -5.68
CA ILE A 12 22.76 5.02 -5.90
C ILE A 12 23.71 6.22 -6.08
N PRO A 13 23.39 7.24 -6.88
CA PRO A 13 24.27 8.40 -7.04
C PRO A 13 24.35 9.30 -5.79
N LEU A 14 23.33 9.26 -4.91
CA LEU A 14 23.29 10.10 -3.70
C LEU A 14 24.11 9.52 -2.54
N TYR A 15 24.40 8.22 -2.56
CA TYR A 15 25.12 7.51 -1.50
C TYR A 15 26.32 6.75 -2.07
N PRO A 16 27.31 7.46 -2.66
CA PRO A 16 28.48 6.83 -3.27
C PRO A 16 29.40 6.12 -2.26
N GLU A 17 29.25 6.41 -0.97
CA GLU A 17 29.95 5.76 0.13
C GLU A 17 29.43 4.35 0.45
N PHE A 18 28.24 4.00 -0.04
CA PHE A 18 27.64 2.68 0.13
C PHE A 18 27.62 1.90 -1.18
N GLU A 19 27.89 0.62 -1.13
CA GLU A 19 27.58 -0.31 -2.21
C GLU A 19 26.10 -0.72 -2.11
N LEU A 20 25.19 0.08 -2.70
CA LEU A 20 23.76 -0.15 -2.61
C LEU A 20 23.29 -1.21 -3.60
N ASN A 21 22.79 -2.33 -3.09
CA ASN A 21 22.12 -3.37 -3.86
C ASN A 21 20.59 -3.34 -3.57
N ILE A 22 19.81 -2.68 -4.42
CA ILE A 22 18.36 -2.52 -4.26
C ILE A 22 17.65 -3.54 -5.15
N VAL A 23 16.92 -4.48 -4.57
CA VAL A 23 16.27 -5.58 -5.28
C VAL A 23 14.81 -5.76 -4.84
N PRO A 24 13.91 -6.16 -5.75
CA PRO A 24 12.55 -6.53 -5.36
C PRO A 24 12.54 -7.90 -4.70
N ALA A 25 11.63 -8.11 -3.76
CA ALA A 25 11.32 -9.42 -3.18
C ALA A 25 9.81 -9.56 -3.03
N MET A 26 9.30 -10.75 -3.22
CA MET A 26 7.88 -11.06 -3.11
C MET A 26 7.64 -12.03 -1.96
N THR A 27 6.61 -11.79 -1.17
CA THR A 27 6.14 -12.77 -0.17
C THR A 27 5.55 -13.98 -0.89
N TYR A 28 4.80 -13.72 -1.95
CA TYR A 28 4.21 -14.74 -2.83
C TYR A 28 4.62 -14.44 -4.27
N GLY A 29 5.25 -15.39 -4.95
CA GLY A 29 5.74 -15.22 -6.33
C GLY A 29 7.25 -15.09 -6.45
N ASN A 30 7.73 -14.59 -7.58
CA ASN A 30 9.15 -14.49 -7.90
C ASN A 30 9.60 -13.04 -8.21
N PRO A 31 10.81 -12.64 -7.73
CA PRO A 31 11.73 -13.34 -6.86
C PRO A 31 11.19 -13.45 -5.42
N GLY A 32 11.20 -14.68 -4.87
CA GLY A 32 10.72 -14.93 -3.51
C GLY A 32 11.69 -14.41 -2.43
N ILE A 33 11.14 -13.90 -1.31
CA ILE A 33 11.92 -13.34 -0.20
C ILE A 33 12.88 -14.38 0.40
N ASP A 34 12.45 -15.62 0.59
CA ASP A 34 13.28 -16.69 1.17
C ASP A 34 14.51 -16.99 0.29
N ALA A 35 14.29 -17.07 -1.04
CA ALA A 35 15.37 -17.31 -2.00
C ALA A 35 16.37 -16.14 -2.01
N LEU A 36 15.86 -14.90 -1.95
CA LEU A 36 16.71 -13.71 -1.89
C LEU A 36 17.53 -13.66 -0.61
N LEU A 37 16.94 -13.92 0.56
CA LEU A 37 17.65 -13.97 1.83
C LEU A 37 18.76 -15.05 1.82
N GLN A 38 18.51 -16.22 1.23
CA GLN A 38 19.52 -17.26 1.04
C GLN A 38 20.65 -16.83 0.08
N GLN A 39 20.33 -16.06 -0.94
CA GLN A 39 21.35 -15.48 -1.83
C GLN A 39 22.20 -14.45 -1.10
N LEU A 40 21.60 -13.54 -0.34
CA LEU A 40 22.27 -12.51 0.46
C LEU A 40 23.20 -13.13 1.52
N SER A 41 22.87 -14.30 2.07
CA SER A 41 23.75 -15.05 3.00
C SER A 41 25.12 -15.42 2.41
N LYS A 42 25.21 -15.53 1.09
CA LYS A 42 26.45 -15.85 0.37
C LYS A 42 27.29 -14.61 0.03
N GLN A 43 26.71 -13.43 0.21
CA GLN A 43 27.32 -12.13 -0.01
C GLN A 43 27.44 -11.45 1.34
N HIS A 44 28.61 -10.91 1.69
CA HIS A 44 28.72 -10.11 2.90
C HIS A 44 27.90 -8.84 2.74
N GLN A 45 26.89 -8.70 3.59
CA GLN A 45 26.07 -7.50 3.68
C GLN A 45 26.24 -6.92 5.08
N ASP A 46 26.58 -5.64 5.18
CA ASP A 46 26.71 -4.97 6.48
C ASP A 46 25.34 -4.60 7.05
N HIS A 47 24.38 -4.28 6.18
CA HIS A 47 23.04 -3.87 6.59
C HIS A 47 21.97 -4.21 5.55
N LEU A 48 20.80 -4.62 6.01
CA LEU A 48 19.59 -4.81 5.19
C LEU A 48 18.52 -3.80 5.60
N ILE A 49 18.03 -3.03 4.62
CA ILE A 49 16.87 -2.17 4.79
C ILE A 49 15.71 -2.81 4.03
N LEU A 50 14.63 -3.12 4.74
CA LEU A 50 13.45 -3.76 4.16
C LEU A 50 12.29 -2.76 4.14
N LEU A 51 11.76 -2.51 2.94
CA LEU A 51 10.61 -1.63 2.71
C LEU A 51 9.46 -2.44 2.13
N PRO A 52 8.53 -2.96 2.97
CA PRO A 52 7.28 -3.53 2.49
C PRO A 52 6.45 -2.47 1.77
N LEU A 53 5.98 -2.78 0.56
CA LEU A 53 5.13 -1.86 -0.21
C LEU A 53 3.64 -1.96 0.21
N PHE A 54 3.43 -2.15 1.52
CA PHE A 54 2.14 -2.12 2.18
C PHE A 54 2.11 -0.91 3.12
N PRO A 55 1.37 0.17 2.76
CA PRO A 55 1.34 1.39 3.58
C PRO A 55 0.83 1.14 5.00
N GLN A 56 -0.17 0.26 5.14
CA GLN A 56 -0.75 -0.15 6.42
C GLN A 56 -0.23 -1.53 6.80
N TYR A 57 0.39 -1.64 7.97
CA TYR A 57 0.81 -2.94 8.50
C TYR A 57 -0.40 -3.84 8.77
N SER A 58 -0.26 -5.11 8.43
CA SER A 58 -1.14 -6.20 8.85
C SER A 58 -0.33 -7.46 9.12
N ALA A 59 -0.90 -8.34 9.97
CA ALA A 59 -0.41 -9.70 10.14
C ALA A 59 -0.52 -10.54 8.85
N THR A 60 -1.34 -10.09 7.89
CA THR A 60 -1.53 -10.78 6.60
C THR A 60 -0.63 -10.27 5.47
N SER A 61 -0.01 -9.10 5.61
CA SER A 61 0.81 -8.47 4.56
C SER A 61 2.26 -8.24 4.98
N THR A 62 2.49 -7.45 6.03
CA THR A 62 3.85 -7.11 6.48
C THR A 62 4.45 -8.17 7.40
N ALA A 63 3.65 -8.83 8.25
CA ALA A 63 4.19 -9.82 9.19
C ALA A 63 4.87 -11.03 8.52
N PRO A 64 4.44 -11.54 7.35
CA PRO A 64 5.16 -12.61 6.66
C PRO A 64 6.63 -12.30 6.36
N LEU A 65 6.99 -11.01 6.22
CA LEU A 65 8.40 -10.60 6.14
C LEU A 65 9.16 -10.92 7.43
N TYR A 66 8.55 -10.64 8.59
CA TYR A 66 9.15 -10.97 9.89
C TYR A 66 9.29 -12.48 10.09
N ASP A 67 8.32 -13.27 9.62
CA ASP A 67 8.37 -14.73 9.65
C ASP A 67 9.52 -15.28 8.79
N ALA A 68 9.74 -14.71 7.59
CA ALA A 68 10.85 -15.05 6.73
C ALA A 68 12.21 -14.74 7.41
N LEU A 69 12.33 -13.56 8.02
CA LEU A 69 13.52 -13.17 8.77
C LEU A 69 13.75 -14.07 10.00
N ALA A 70 12.69 -14.38 10.74
CA ALA A 70 12.79 -15.25 11.92
C ALA A 70 13.30 -16.67 11.56
N LYS A 71 12.95 -17.17 10.38
CA LYS A 71 13.48 -18.45 9.85
C LYS A 71 14.91 -18.31 9.36
N TRP A 72 15.28 -17.18 8.76
CA TRP A 72 16.58 -16.95 8.16
C TRP A 72 17.65 -16.62 9.20
N ILE A 73 17.37 -15.76 10.18
CA ILE A 73 18.33 -15.27 11.20
C ILE A 73 19.08 -16.40 11.90
N PRO A 74 18.45 -17.46 12.44
CA PRO A 74 19.15 -18.52 13.17
C PRO A 74 20.15 -19.33 12.33
N GLN A 75 20.06 -19.23 11.00
CA GLN A 75 20.94 -19.95 10.07
C GLN A 75 22.24 -19.18 9.79
N GLN A 76 22.34 -17.91 10.21
CA GLN A 76 23.48 -17.06 9.89
C GLN A 76 24.57 -17.15 10.95
N ARG A 77 25.84 -17.12 10.53
CA ARG A 77 27.00 -16.99 11.42
C ARG A 77 27.40 -15.54 11.64
N SER A 78 27.18 -14.68 10.65
CA SER A 78 27.34 -13.24 10.74
C SER A 78 26.03 -12.60 10.31
N LEU A 79 25.44 -11.79 11.16
CA LEU A 79 24.19 -11.10 10.87
C LEU A 79 24.48 -9.66 10.44
N PRO A 80 23.89 -9.18 9.34
CA PRO A 80 23.89 -7.77 9.02
C PRO A 80 23.02 -6.99 10.02
N GLY A 81 23.22 -5.68 10.12
CA GLY A 81 22.23 -4.80 10.73
C GLY A 81 20.89 -4.92 9.99
N LEU A 82 19.78 -4.74 10.71
CA LEU A 82 18.44 -4.85 10.12
C LEU A 82 17.62 -3.61 10.40
N SER A 83 17.09 -2.99 9.36
CA SER A 83 16.09 -1.93 9.45
C SER A 83 14.83 -2.34 8.69
N ILE A 84 13.68 -2.26 9.34
CA ILE A 84 12.39 -2.60 8.74
C ILE A 84 11.48 -1.39 8.83
N ILE A 85 11.03 -0.89 7.67
CA ILE A 85 10.03 0.16 7.57
C ILE A 85 8.67 -0.51 7.71
N ARG A 86 8.13 -0.52 8.94
CA ARG A 86 6.96 -1.31 9.31
C ARG A 86 5.70 -0.87 8.56
N ASP A 87 5.51 0.43 8.43
CA ASP A 87 4.36 1.07 7.77
C ASP A 87 4.62 2.57 7.52
N TYR A 88 3.79 3.15 6.67
CA TYR A 88 3.85 4.58 6.34
C TYR A 88 2.45 5.18 6.03
N TYR A 89 1.39 4.57 6.58
CA TYR A 89 -0.02 4.85 6.32
C TYR A 89 -0.46 6.29 6.55
N GLN A 90 0.24 7.05 7.39
CA GLN A 90 -0.02 8.46 7.70
C GLN A 90 1.13 9.39 7.27
N HIS A 91 2.10 8.89 6.53
CA HIS A 91 3.24 9.70 6.09
C HIS A 91 2.76 10.85 5.19
N PRO A 92 3.18 12.12 5.43
CA PRO A 92 2.67 13.27 4.69
C PRO A 92 2.82 13.13 3.16
N LEU A 93 3.96 12.65 2.68
CA LEU A 93 4.17 12.41 1.25
C LEU A 93 3.23 11.34 0.68
N PHE A 94 2.86 10.32 1.47
CA PHE A 94 1.90 9.32 1.06
C PHE A 94 0.51 9.92 0.84
N ILE A 95 0.03 10.66 1.84
CA ILE A 95 -1.27 11.32 1.77
C ILE A 95 -1.30 12.36 0.63
N GLN A 96 -0.23 13.13 0.45
CA GLN A 96 -0.10 14.10 -0.64
C GLN A 96 -0.13 13.42 -2.01
N SER A 97 0.58 12.30 -2.19
CA SER A 97 0.59 11.54 -3.45
C SER A 97 -0.80 11.00 -3.79
N LEU A 98 -1.52 10.45 -2.80
CA LEU A 98 -2.91 10.01 -2.96
C LEU A 98 -3.83 11.17 -3.33
N ALA A 99 -3.74 12.28 -2.60
CA ALA A 99 -4.56 13.46 -2.86
C ALA A 99 -4.29 14.06 -4.25
N GLN A 100 -3.03 14.09 -4.67
CA GLN A 100 -2.65 14.57 -5.99
C GLN A 100 -3.18 13.66 -7.11
N SER A 101 -3.10 12.33 -6.93
CA SER A 101 -3.64 11.39 -7.91
C SER A 101 -5.15 11.54 -8.08
N VAL A 102 -5.89 11.75 -6.97
CA VAL A 102 -7.34 12.02 -7.02
C VAL A 102 -7.63 13.32 -7.75
N ARG A 103 -6.93 14.41 -7.42
CA ARG A 103 -7.15 15.72 -8.07
C ARG A 103 -6.89 15.68 -9.58
N GLU A 104 -5.81 15.03 -9.99
CA GLU A 104 -5.48 14.87 -11.41
C GLU A 104 -6.51 14.02 -12.14
N TYR A 105 -6.96 12.92 -11.52
CA TYR A 105 -8.01 12.09 -12.08
C TYR A 105 -9.31 12.87 -12.23
N GLN A 106 -9.72 13.61 -11.20
CA GLN A 106 -10.95 14.43 -11.22
C GLN A 106 -10.88 15.61 -12.19
N ALA A 107 -9.69 16.17 -12.43
CA ALA A 107 -9.51 17.20 -13.45
C ALA A 107 -9.78 16.68 -14.87
N MET A 108 -9.54 15.39 -15.13
CA MET A 108 -9.77 14.76 -16.44
C MET A 108 -11.17 14.15 -16.57
N HIS A 109 -11.73 13.64 -15.49
CA HIS A 109 -12.96 12.81 -15.51
C HIS A 109 -14.16 13.45 -14.79
N GLY A 110 -13.98 14.65 -14.21
CA GLY A 110 -14.99 15.31 -13.40
C GLY A 110 -14.99 14.81 -11.94
N GLN A 111 -15.68 15.57 -11.08
CA GLN A 111 -15.83 15.21 -9.67
C GLN A 111 -17.04 14.28 -9.49
N PRO A 112 -16.92 13.22 -8.68
CA PRO A 112 -18.01 12.32 -8.37
C PRO A 112 -18.89 12.90 -7.24
N GLU A 113 -20.10 12.37 -7.09
CA GLU A 113 -20.89 12.59 -5.87
C GLU A 113 -20.24 11.93 -4.65
N LYS A 114 -19.63 10.76 -4.86
CA LYS A 114 -18.97 10.00 -3.79
C LYS A 114 -17.58 9.52 -4.20
N LEU A 115 -16.61 9.72 -3.31
CA LEU A 115 -15.30 9.06 -3.37
C LEU A 115 -15.30 7.88 -2.41
N LEU A 116 -15.08 6.67 -2.92
CA LEU A 116 -14.94 5.45 -2.12
C LEU A 116 -13.47 5.06 -2.00
N MET A 117 -12.99 4.99 -0.78
CA MET A 117 -11.65 4.50 -0.44
C MET A 117 -11.78 3.05 0.00
N SER A 118 -11.58 2.12 -0.93
CA SER A 118 -11.69 0.68 -0.71
C SER A 118 -10.34 0.09 -0.36
N PHE A 119 -10.26 -0.64 0.74
CA PHE A 119 -9.06 -1.32 1.21
C PHE A 119 -9.27 -2.83 1.13
N HIS A 120 -8.20 -3.60 0.99
CA HIS A 120 -8.32 -5.05 1.10
C HIS A 120 -8.83 -5.41 2.50
N GLY A 121 -9.86 -6.25 2.60
CA GLY A 121 -10.38 -6.70 3.89
C GLY A 121 -9.42 -7.61 4.63
N ILE A 122 -9.65 -7.73 5.93
CA ILE A 122 -9.08 -8.80 6.77
C ILE A 122 -10.20 -9.45 7.57
N PRO A 123 -10.04 -10.72 8.00
CA PRO A 123 -11.00 -11.36 8.90
C PRO A 123 -11.16 -10.58 10.19
N GLN A 124 -12.41 -10.39 10.65
CA GLN A 124 -12.72 -9.68 11.90
C GLN A 124 -11.95 -10.25 13.10
N PRO A 125 -11.81 -11.59 13.28
CA PRO A 125 -11.02 -12.15 14.38
C PRO A 125 -9.54 -11.72 14.40
N TYR A 126 -8.98 -11.27 13.29
CA TYR A 126 -7.59 -10.75 13.28
C TYR A 126 -7.55 -9.35 13.90
N ALA A 127 -8.49 -8.49 13.54
CA ALA A 127 -8.64 -7.18 14.17
C ALA A 127 -8.92 -7.33 15.68
N ASP A 128 -9.80 -8.24 16.08
CA ASP A 128 -10.14 -8.53 17.49
C ASP A 128 -8.93 -9.01 18.31
N LYS A 129 -7.96 -9.66 17.65
CA LYS A 129 -6.69 -10.10 18.25
C LYS A 129 -5.61 -9.03 18.22
N GLY A 130 -5.92 -7.83 17.76
CA GLY A 130 -5.01 -6.69 17.81
C GLY A 130 -4.26 -6.38 16.50
N ASP A 131 -4.69 -6.93 15.33
CA ASP A 131 -4.18 -6.46 14.05
C ASP A 131 -4.63 -5.00 13.82
N PRO A 132 -3.72 -4.04 13.73
CA PRO A 132 -4.08 -2.62 13.66
C PRO A 132 -4.50 -2.16 12.26
N TYR A 133 -4.55 -3.06 11.29
CA TYR A 133 -4.72 -2.73 9.87
C TYR A 133 -5.96 -1.87 9.59
N ALA A 134 -7.12 -2.33 10.08
CA ALA A 134 -8.37 -1.63 9.81
C ALA A 134 -8.38 -0.20 10.35
N ASP A 135 -7.79 0.03 11.53
CA ASP A 135 -7.68 1.37 12.12
C ASP A 135 -6.71 2.24 11.33
N ARG A 136 -5.59 1.70 10.84
CA ARG A 136 -4.65 2.41 9.98
C ARG A 136 -5.26 2.78 8.63
N CYS A 137 -6.09 1.91 8.05
CA CYS A 137 -6.87 2.23 6.86
C CYS A 137 -7.82 3.41 7.11
N ARG A 138 -8.51 3.43 8.26
CA ARG A 138 -9.38 4.54 8.64
C ARG A 138 -8.61 5.85 8.80
N VAL A 139 -7.42 5.82 9.41
CA VAL A 139 -6.55 7.01 9.53
C VAL A 139 -6.11 7.49 8.15
N THR A 140 -5.66 6.59 7.26
CA THR A 140 -5.29 6.97 5.88
C THR A 140 -6.47 7.63 5.17
N ALA A 141 -7.66 7.04 5.25
CA ALA A 141 -8.86 7.56 4.60
C ALA A 141 -9.25 8.93 5.14
N GLN A 142 -9.22 9.12 6.45
CA GLN A 142 -9.51 10.40 7.11
C GLN A 142 -8.53 11.49 6.67
N LEU A 143 -7.22 11.22 6.73
CA LEU A 143 -6.19 12.18 6.32
C LEU A 143 -6.28 12.55 4.84
N LEU A 144 -6.64 11.58 3.99
CA LEU A 144 -6.86 11.82 2.56
C LEU A 144 -8.10 12.69 2.33
N ALA A 145 -9.21 12.42 3.02
CA ALA A 145 -10.42 13.22 2.94
C ALA A 145 -10.16 14.68 3.38
N GLU A 146 -9.42 14.85 4.47
CA GLU A 146 -8.99 16.18 4.94
C GLU A 146 -8.11 16.90 3.91
N ALA A 147 -7.12 16.20 3.34
CA ALA A 147 -6.23 16.76 2.32
C ALA A 147 -6.99 17.17 1.05
N LEU A 148 -8.08 16.48 0.72
CA LEU A 148 -8.96 16.80 -0.40
C LEU A 148 -10.03 17.85 -0.07
N GLY A 149 -10.24 18.18 1.21
CA GLY A 149 -11.28 19.10 1.67
C GLY A 149 -12.71 18.53 1.53
N LEU A 150 -12.86 17.20 1.60
CA LEU A 150 -14.14 16.52 1.43
C LEU A 150 -15.01 16.65 2.69
N LYS A 151 -16.31 16.87 2.49
CA LYS A 151 -17.30 16.78 3.55
C LYS A 151 -17.58 15.32 3.90
N ALA A 152 -18.10 15.06 5.09
CA ALA A 152 -18.37 13.71 5.58
C ALA A 152 -19.33 12.89 4.71
N ASP A 153 -20.22 13.56 3.99
CA ASP A 153 -21.17 12.92 3.08
C ASP A 153 -20.62 12.69 1.67
N GLN A 154 -19.42 13.16 1.34
CA GLN A 154 -18.82 13.04 0.00
C GLN A 154 -17.89 11.83 -0.15
N TRP A 155 -17.56 11.14 0.93
CA TRP A 155 -16.66 10.01 0.88
C TRP A 155 -17.02 8.91 1.87
N ALA A 156 -16.50 7.73 1.65
CA ALA A 156 -16.55 6.65 2.63
C ALA A 156 -15.33 5.74 2.53
N ILE A 157 -15.13 4.95 3.57
CA ILE A 157 -14.20 3.83 3.58
C ILE A 157 -14.96 2.52 3.45
N SER A 158 -14.38 1.53 2.76
CA SER A 158 -14.89 0.17 2.69
C SER A 158 -13.76 -0.85 2.60
N PHE A 159 -14.13 -2.13 2.74
CA PHE A 159 -13.20 -3.26 2.66
C PHE A 159 -13.69 -4.26 1.62
N GLN A 160 -12.79 -4.63 0.69
CA GLN A 160 -13.02 -5.51 -0.45
C GLN A 160 -12.41 -6.90 -0.25
N SER A 161 -12.57 -7.78 -1.23
CA SER A 161 -11.88 -9.07 -1.37
C SER A 161 -12.18 -10.07 -0.26
N ARG A 162 -13.39 -10.01 0.33
CA ARG A 162 -13.80 -10.98 1.34
C ARG A 162 -14.06 -12.36 0.70
N PHE A 163 -13.65 -13.40 1.38
CA PHE A 163 -13.91 -14.77 0.97
C PHE A 163 -14.17 -15.71 2.15
N GLY A 164 -14.74 -16.88 1.85
CA GLY A 164 -15.07 -17.87 2.87
C GLY A 164 -16.28 -17.50 3.72
N LYS A 165 -16.45 -18.18 4.88
CA LYS A 165 -17.66 -18.07 5.71
C LYS A 165 -17.47 -17.20 6.97
N GLN A 166 -16.26 -16.79 7.28
CA GLN A 166 -15.99 -15.97 8.46
C GLN A 166 -16.40 -14.52 8.24
N GLU A 167 -16.62 -13.81 9.33
CA GLU A 167 -16.86 -12.38 9.29
C GLU A 167 -15.57 -11.62 8.96
N TRP A 168 -15.69 -10.59 8.16
CA TRP A 168 -14.60 -9.68 7.77
C TRP A 168 -14.87 -8.28 8.30
N VAL A 169 -13.83 -7.44 8.36
CA VAL A 169 -13.98 -6.04 8.76
C VAL A 169 -14.92 -5.29 7.83
N LYS A 170 -15.73 -4.42 8.40
CA LYS A 170 -16.80 -3.67 7.71
C LYS A 170 -16.46 -2.17 7.60
N PRO A 171 -17.18 -1.42 6.70
CA PRO A 171 -18.22 -1.86 5.76
C PRO A 171 -17.65 -2.58 4.53
N TYR A 172 -18.45 -3.44 3.90
CA TYR A 172 -18.05 -4.15 2.68
C TYR A 172 -18.25 -3.29 1.45
N THR A 173 -17.32 -3.34 0.50
CA THR A 173 -17.33 -2.52 -0.72
C THR A 173 -18.55 -2.79 -1.59
N ASP A 174 -18.83 -4.07 -1.87
CA ASP A 174 -19.99 -4.51 -2.66
C ASP A 174 -21.34 -4.06 -2.05
N ALA A 175 -21.48 -4.25 -0.73
CA ALA A 175 -22.69 -3.87 -0.02
C ALA A 175 -22.91 -2.34 -0.03
N LEU A 176 -21.85 -1.57 0.18
CA LEU A 176 -21.94 -0.10 0.19
C LEU A 176 -22.25 0.47 -1.20
N LEU A 177 -21.66 -0.09 -2.24
CA LEU A 177 -21.96 0.30 -3.63
C LEU A 177 -23.41 0.00 -4.00
N HIS A 178 -23.93 -1.17 -3.62
CA HIS A 178 -25.34 -1.52 -3.82
C HIS A 178 -26.28 -0.58 -3.06
N GLU A 179 -25.94 -0.26 -1.80
CA GLU A 179 -26.69 0.71 -1.00
C GLU A 179 -26.73 2.09 -1.68
N TRP A 180 -25.58 2.62 -2.11
CA TRP A 180 -25.51 3.91 -2.78
C TRP A 180 -26.28 3.94 -4.09
N ALA A 181 -26.20 2.88 -4.90
CA ALA A 181 -27.02 2.77 -6.12
C ALA A 181 -28.50 2.82 -5.80
N SER A 182 -28.98 2.10 -4.78
CA SER A 182 -30.38 2.09 -4.36
C SER A 182 -30.86 3.43 -3.78
N GLN A 183 -29.95 4.23 -3.23
CA GLN A 183 -30.20 5.60 -2.75
C GLN A 183 -30.15 6.65 -3.88
N GLY A 184 -29.87 6.27 -5.11
CA GLY A 184 -29.85 7.14 -6.28
C GLY A 184 -28.55 7.94 -6.43
N VAL A 185 -27.43 7.47 -5.89
CA VAL A 185 -26.11 8.06 -6.15
C VAL A 185 -25.76 7.89 -7.63
N ASN A 186 -25.52 9.02 -8.32
CA ASN A 186 -25.32 9.02 -9.77
C ASN A 186 -23.88 8.83 -10.19
N SER A 187 -22.89 9.13 -9.32
CA SER A 187 -21.49 9.00 -9.69
C SER A 187 -20.60 8.62 -8.51
N VAL A 188 -19.77 7.61 -8.73
CA VAL A 188 -18.80 7.11 -7.75
C VAL A 188 -17.42 7.01 -8.40
N GLN A 189 -16.40 7.52 -7.70
CA GLN A 189 -15.01 7.20 -7.99
C GLN A 189 -14.46 6.33 -6.88
N VAL A 190 -13.75 5.28 -7.23
CA VAL A 190 -13.19 4.31 -6.28
C VAL A 190 -11.68 4.29 -6.40
N MET A 191 -10.98 4.24 -5.27
CA MET A 191 -9.54 4.03 -5.20
C MET A 191 -9.20 3.05 -4.10
N SER A 192 -8.00 2.47 -4.17
CA SER A 192 -7.52 1.56 -3.13
C SER A 192 -6.19 2.00 -2.53
N PRO A 193 -6.20 2.78 -1.43
CA PRO A 193 -4.97 3.29 -0.81
C PRO A 193 -4.11 2.22 -0.12
N ALA A 194 -4.54 0.98 -0.05
CA ALA A 194 -3.74 -0.13 0.48
C ALA A 194 -2.70 -0.66 -0.52
N PHE A 195 -2.89 -0.39 -1.82
CA PHE A 195 -2.07 -0.94 -2.88
C PHE A 195 -1.10 0.11 -3.43
N SER A 196 0.20 -0.16 -3.32
CA SER A 196 1.25 0.70 -3.88
C SER A 196 1.36 0.59 -5.41
N ALA A 197 0.82 -0.45 -5.99
CA ALA A 197 0.74 -0.68 -7.43
C ALA A 197 -0.54 -1.45 -7.77
N ASP A 198 -1.04 -1.26 -8.98
CA ASP A 198 -2.18 -2.01 -9.48
C ASP A 198 -1.87 -3.50 -9.57
N CYS A 199 -2.86 -4.29 -9.23
CA CYS A 199 -2.84 -5.75 -9.18
C CYS A 199 -4.22 -6.30 -9.59
N LEU A 200 -4.42 -7.60 -9.48
CA LEU A 200 -5.67 -8.25 -9.85
C LEU A 200 -6.86 -7.68 -9.06
N GLU A 201 -6.69 -7.48 -7.76
CA GLU A 201 -7.70 -6.96 -6.84
C GLU A 201 -8.11 -5.51 -7.17
N THR A 202 -7.27 -4.75 -7.84
CA THR A 202 -7.61 -3.39 -8.25
C THR A 202 -8.17 -3.32 -9.67
N LEU A 203 -7.59 -4.09 -10.60
CA LEU A 203 -7.95 -4.01 -12.02
C LEU A 203 -9.14 -4.88 -12.39
N GLU A 204 -9.36 -6.00 -11.73
CA GLU A 204 -10.50 -6.89 -11.97
C GLU A 204 -11.62 -6.62 -10.96
N GLU A 205 -11.37 -6.80 -9.67
CA GLU A 205 -12.41 -6.63 -8.65
C GLU A 205 -12.95 -5.20 -8.58
N LEU A 206 -12.07 -4.17 -8.43
CA LEU A 206 -12.54 -2.80 -8.29
C LEU A 206 -12.91 -2.16 -9.64
N ALA A 207 -12.09 -2.31 -10.67
CA ALA A 207 -12.32 -1.57 -11.90
C ALA A 207 -13.38 -2.23 -12.81
N VAL A 208 -13.62 -3.55 -12.70
CA VAL A 208 -14.55 -4.28 -13.58
C VAL A 208 -15.75 -4.82 -12.79
N GLU A 209 -15.54 -5.70 -11.81
CA GLU A 209 -16.65 -6.39 -11.12
C GLU A 209 -17.51 -5.42 -10.31
N ASN A 210 -16.90 -4.53 -9.53
CA ASN A 210 -17.63 -3.54 -8.74
C ASN A 210 -18.31 -2.46 -9.61
N ALA A 211 -17.74 -2.15 -10.79
CA ALA A 211 -18.39 -1.28 -11.75
C ALA A 211 -19.67 -1.92 -12.31
N ALA A 212 -19.61 -3.21 -12.66
CA ALA A 212 -20.78 -3.96 -13.13
C ALA A 212 -21.85 -4.05 -12.03
N LEU A 213 -21.44 -4.40 -10.80
CA LEU A 213 -22.33 -4.47 -9.64
C LEU A 213 -23.06 -3.14 -9.38
N PHE A 214 -22.34 -2.02 -9.43
CA PHE A 214 -22.93 -0.69 -9.21
C PHE A 214 -23.96 -0.35 -10.30
N ALA A 215 -23.64 -0.64 -11.57
CA ALA A 215 -24.54 -0.43 -12.69
C ALA A 215 -25.80 -1.32 -12.63
N GLU A 216 -25.64 -2.61 -12.31
CA GLU A 216 -26.75 -3.57 -12.15
C GLU A 216 -27.70 -3.18 -11.00
N ALA A 217 -27.15 -2.57 -9.94
CA ALA A 217 -27.94 -2.04 -8.83
C ALA A 217 -28.66 -0.71 -9.15
N GLY A 218 -28.53 -0.17 -10.37
CA GLY A 218 -29.15 1.06 -10.82
C GLY A 218 -28.33 2.32 -10.56
N GLY A 219 -27.04 2.17 -10.21
CA GLY A 219 -26.12 3.30 -10.08
C GLY A 219 -25.79 3.93 -11.43
N GLY A 220 -25.32 5.18 -11.40
CA GLY A 220 -24.97 5.92 -12.61
C GLY A 220 -23.53 5.64 -13.08
N SER A 221 -22.67 6.66 -13.07
CA SER A 221 -21.28 6.49 -13.51
C SER A 221 -20.39 5.93 -12.40
N TYR A 222 -19.51 5.03 -12.79
CA TYR A 222 -18.48 4.46 -11.93
C TYR A 222 -17.10 4.59 -12.59
N SER A 223 -16.09 4.93 -11.83
CA SER A 223 -14.71 4.90 -12.33
C SER A 223 -13.72 4.56 -11.23
N TYR A 224 -12.63 3.87 -11.63
CA TYR A 224 -11.54 3.49 -10.75
C TYR A 224 -10.36 4.44 -10.93
N ILE A 225 -9.85 5.00 -9.82
CA ILE A 225 -8.63 5.81 -9.79
C ILE A 225 -7.45 4.85 -9.61
N PRO A 226 -6.51 4.76 -10.55
CA PRO A 226 -5.38 3.83 -10.49
C PRO A 226 -4.53 4.00 -9.22
N ALA A 227 -3.94 2.91 -8.76
CA ALA A 227 -2.94 2.93 -7.69
C ALA A 227 -1.78 3.87 -8.04
N LEU A 228 -0.97 4.24 -7.05
CA LEU A 228 0.12 5.19 -7.27
C LEU A 228 1.20 4.68 -8.24
N ASN A 229 1.40 3.37 -8.34
CA ASN A 229 2.37 2.78 -9.28
C ASN A 229 3.75 3.46 -9.20
N ALA A 230 4.33 3.82 -10.35
CA ALA A 230 5.62 4.50 -10.46
C ALA A 230 5.47 6.03 -10.67
N ARG A 231 4.43 6.65 -10.12
CA ARG A 231 4.26 8.12 -10.14
C ARG A 231 5.43 8.81 -9.45
N ALA A 232 5.79 9.98 -9.92
CA ALA A 232 6.94 10.73 -9.40
C ALA A 232 6.80 11.07 -7.90
N ASP A 233 5.61 11.48 -7.47
CA ASP A 233 5.30 11.79 -6.07
C ASP A 233 5.34 10.53 -5.16
N HIS A 234 4.87 9.37 -5.65
CA HIS A 234 5.02 8.11 -4.93
C HIS A 234 6.49 7.67 -4.84
N LEU A 235 7.26 7.81 -5.90
CA LEU A 235 8.70 7.53 -5.89
C LEU A 235 9.44 8.47 -4.93
N GLN A 236 9.03 9.71 -4.80
CA GLN A 236 9.57 10.64 -3.79
C GLN A 236 9.33 10.12 -2.37
N LEU A 237 8.14 9.60 -2.07
CA LEU A 237 7.87 8.94 -0.79
C LEU A 237 8.81 7.76 -0.54
N LEU A 238 8.89 6.81 -1.50
CA LEU A 238 9.72 5.61 -1.34
C LEU A 238 11.20 5.97 -1.12
N ASN A 239 11.69 6.96 -1.85
CA ASN A 239 13.04 7.49 -1.68
C ASN A 239 13.22 8.09 -0.29
N ALA A 240 12.30 8.94 0.18
CA ALA A 240 12.39 9.58 1.49
C ALA A 240 12.41 8.56 2.65
N LEU A 241 11.61 7.49 2.56
CA LEU A 241 11.59 6.41 3.54
C LEU A 241 12.94 5.66 3.60
N LEU A 242 13.56 5.41 2.46
CA LEU A 242 14.87 4.74 2.38
C LEU A 242 16.00 5.68 2.78
N GLN A 243 15.98 6.94 2.35
CA GLN A 243 16.96 7.96 2.71
C GLN A 243 17.07 8.16 4.22
N ALA A 244 15.94 8.22 4.94
CA ALA A 244 15.94 8.34 6.39
C ALA A 244 16.75 7.22 7.09
N ASN A 245 16.72 6.00 6.55
CA ASN A 245 17.51 4.88 7.05
C ASN A 245 18.99 4.96 6.62
N LEU A 246 19.24 5.34 5.37
CA LEU A 246 20.61 5.48 4.85
C LEU A 246 21.36 6.62 5.56
N ASP A 247 20.70 7.74 5.80
CA ASP A 247 21.28 8.87 6.55
C ASP A 247 21.63 8.48 7.99
N ALA A 248 20.77 7.70 8.66
CA ALA A 248 21.05 7.19 9.99
C ALA A 248 22.29 6.27 10.00
N LEU A 249 22.42 5.39 8.98
CA LEU A 249 23.61 4.52 8.84
C LEU A 249 24.88 5.34 8.57
N LYS A 250 24.81 6.34 7.70
CA LYS A 250 25.94 7.25 7.41
C LYS A 250 26.45 7.93 8.67
N HIS A 251 25.57 8.42 9.52
CA HIS A 251 25.96 9.02 10.81
C HIS A 251 26.63 8.00 11.74
N THR A 252 26.17 6.76 11.75
CA THR A 252 26.76 5.70 12.59
C THR A 252 28.17 5.30 12.14
N LEU A 253 28.45 5.32 10.83
CA LEU A 253 29.76 4.97 10.28
C LEU A 253 30.79 6.10 10.35
N ALA A 254 30.35 7.35 10.59
CA ALA A 254 31.23 8.52 10.70
C ALA A 254 31.83 8.70 12.12
N HIS A 255 31.47 7.83 13.06
CA HIS A 255 31.96 7.80 14.45
C HIS A 255 32.57 6.45 14.80
#